data_f3b1e69ce5d7f202c543b1561035b36a
#
_entry.id   f3b1e69ce5d7f202c543b1561035b36a
#
_cell.length_a   1.000
_cell.length_b   1.000
_cell.length_c   1.000
_cell.angle_alpha   90.00
_cell.angle_beta   90.00
_cell.angle_gamma   90.00
#
_symmetry.space_group_name_H-M   'P 1'
#
loop_
_entity.id
_entity.type
_entity.pdbx_description
1 polymer ?
#
loop_
_entity_poly.entity_id
_entity_poly.type
_entity_poly.pdbx_seq_one_letter_code
_entity_poly.pdbx_strand_id
1 'polypeptide(L)'
;MIWLGVVIIVIMAAIGAPLFSVLLAASMLGFYSADIELAIVAIELYRIVDTPLLVALPLFTFSGYLLSESNTSTRLVNVMQSLFGFLPSGLAIVAFIACALFTALTGASGVTIVALGALLLPALRQGGFSEKFSTGLVTTSGSLGLLLVPSVPLILYGVIAQQIDVGESFTIVQLFVAGVVPLCLMLVLLSAWTLWKHRGGVIPRVRFTWANVGSALWDARWEIPLPFVVLGGVFSGVFAISEAAAVTALYVIFAEVVLYKEVTVKQLGSVAVESMVMVGGILLILGIALGFTNYLVDAEVPQQLMVSMQTYIKSPLGFLLLLNILLLALGAMLDIFSALVIMVPLLLPVAVGYGIHPVHLGIIFLANMKVGYFTPPVGMNLFIASYRFKKPLLELYSATLPFMLILLVALAMITYIPVLSLWHM
;
A
#
# COMPACT_ATOMS: atom_id res chain seq x y z
N MET A 1 6.21 40.32 -0.30
CA MET A 1 6.85 39.25 0.51
C MET A 1 6.26 37.86 0.21
N ILE A 2 4.93 37.70 0.13
CA ILE A 2 4.27 36.40 -0.12
C ILE A 2 4.69 35.78 -1.45
N TRP A 3 4.69 36.55 -2.55
CA TRP A 3 5.13 36.04 -3.87
C TRP A 3 6.58 35.53 -3.88
N LEU A 4 7.48 36.18 -3.14
CA LEU A 4 8.85 35.71 -3.01
C LEU A 4 8.89 34.36 -2.25
N GLY A 5 8.09 34.20 -1.21
CA GLY A 5 7.96 32.95 -0.47
C GLY A 5 7.44 31.81 -1.36
N VAL A 6 6.41 32.07 -2.18
CA VAL A 6 5.88 31.08 -3.14
C VAL A 6 6.97 30.65 -4.13
N VAL A 7 7.71 31.60 -4.69
CA VAL A 7 8.82 31.30 -5.63
C VAL A 7 9.89 30.44 -4.94
N ILE A 8 10.27 30.75 -3.70
CA ILE A 8 11.24 29.95 -2.93
C ILE A 8 10.72 28.51 -2.74
N ILE A 9 9.45 28.35 -2.37
CA ILE A 9 8.84 27.01 -2.16
C ILE A 9 8.86 26.21 -3.47
N VAL A 10 8.50 26.83 -4.60
CA VAL A 10 8.53 26.19 -5.92
C VAL A 10 9.97 25.80 -6.29
N ILE A 11 10.94 26.66 -6.03
CA ILE A 11 12.37 26.34 -6.25
C ILE A 11 12.79 25.17 -5.35
N MET A 12 12.43 25.17 -4.07
CA MET A 12 12.73 24.06 -3.15
C MET A 12 12.16 22.74 -3.69
N ALA A 13 10.92 22.74 -4.15
CA ALA A 13 10.31 21.56 -4.76
C ALA A 13 11.05 21.13 -6.05
N ALA A 14 11.40 22.07 -6.91
CA ALA A 14 12.08 21.81 -8.19
C ALA A 14 13.51 21.24 -8.03
N ILE A 15 14.23 21.65 -6.99
CA ILE A 15 15.58 21.12 -6.67
C ILE A 15 15.53 19.80 -5.89
N GLY A 16 14.35 19.26 -5.61
CA GLY A 16 14.18 17.97 -4.90
C GLY A 16 14.35 18.07 -3.39
N ALA A 17 14.01 19.20 -2.76
CA ALA A 17 13.99 19.32 -1.31
C ALA A 17 13.05 18.26 -0.69
N PRO A 18 13.33 17.74 0.51
CA PRO A 18 12.46 16.79 1.17
C PRO A 18 11.03 17.32 1.29
N LEU A 19 10.04 16.47 1.01
CA LEU A 19 8.63 16.85 0.94
C LEU A 19 8.15 17.55 2.22
N PHE A 20 8.57 17.07 3.39
CA PHE A 20 8.20 17.68 4.66
C PHE A 20 8.65 19.16 4.76
N SER A 21 9.82 19.50 4.22
CA SER A 21 10.32 20.87 4.26
C SER A 21 9.54 21.80 3.32
N VAL A 22 9.11 21.30 2.17
CA VAL A 22 8.27 22.04 1.21
C VAL A 22 6.90 22.31 1.82
N LEU A 23 6.26 21.29 2.42
CA LEU A 23 4.98 21.41 3.08
C LEU A 23 5.05 22.33 4.30
N LEU A 24 6.12 22.24 5.10
CA LEU A 24 6.34 23.11 6.25
C LEU A 24 6.45 24.56 5.81
N ALA A 25 7.27 24.86 4.81
CA ALA A 25 7.43 26.20 4.26
C ALA A 25 6.10 26.74 3.69
N ALA A 26 5.31 25.89 3.02
CA ALA A 26 4.01 26.26 2.49
C ALA A 26 3.00 26.55 3.61
N SER A 27 2.95 25.72 4.67
CA SER A 27 2.10 25.95 5.86
C SER A 27 2.46 27.26 6.57
N MET A 28 3.76 27.45 6.83
CA MET A 28 4.21 28.67 7.52
C MET A 28 3.92 29.93 6.70
N LEU A 29 4.12 29.91 5.39
CA LEU A 29 3.80 31.03 4.50
C LEU A 29 2.29 31.29 4.46
N GLY A 30 1.48 30.22 4.42
CA GLY A 30 0.04 30.29 4.44
C GLY A 30 -0.49 30.92 5.72
N PHE A 31 -0.10 30.42 6.87
CA PHE A 31 -0.50 30.97 8.17
C PHE A 31 -0.02 32.41 8.37
N TYR A 32 1.22 32.70 7.97
CA TYR A 32 1.74 34.07 7.98
C TYR A 32 0.90 35.03 7.11
N SER A 33 0.45 34.57 5.94
CA SER A 33 -0.37 35.38 5.04
C SER A 33 -1.81 35.61 5.54
N ALA A 34 -2.28 34.76 6.45
CA ALA A 34 -3.59 34.83 7.07
C ALA A 34 -3.56 35.49 8.45
N ASP A 35 -2.41 36.07 8.86
CA ASP A 35 -2.19 36.65 10.22
C ASP A 35 -2.45 35.63 11.36
N ILE A 36 -2.19 34.34 11.11
CA ILE A 36 -2.32 33.26 12.08
C ILE A 36 -0.96 32.95 12.71
N GLU A 37 -0.93 32.66 14.01
CA GLU A 37 0.30 32.36 14.72
C GLU A 37 0.99 31.06 14.16
N LEU A 38 2.28 31.13 13.88
CA LEU A 38 3.05 29.99 13.38
C LEU A 38 3.17 28.84 14.40
N ALA A 39 2.89 29.09 15.68
CA ALA A 39 2.84 28.09 16.73
C ALA A 39 1.83 26.96 16.43
N ILE A 40 0.80 27.21 15.60
CA ILE A 40 -0.21 26.22 15.22
C ILE A 40 0.41 25.01 14.52
N VAL A 41 1.49 25.19 13.76
CA VAL A 41 2.21 24.06 13.10
C VAL A 41 2.81 23.12 14.15
N ALA A 42 3.38 23.67 15.23
CA ALA A 42 3.94 22.86 16.31
C ALA A 42 2.83 22.17 17.13
N ILE A 43 1.69 22.82 17.31
CA ILE A 43 0.52 22.25 17.99
C ILE A 43 -0.01 21.05 17.19
N GLU A 44 -0.14 21.16 15.87
CA GLU A 44 -0.60 20.06 15.02
C GLU A 44 0.40 18.89 14.98
N LEU A 45 1.71 19.18 14.97
CA LEU A 45 2.74 18.16 15.12
C LEU A 45 2.59 17.40 16.45
N TYR A 46 2.30 18.10 17.53
CA TYR A 46 2.12 17.49 18.84
C TYR A 46 0.83 16.67 18.91
N ARG A 47 -0.25 17.14 18.27
CA ARG A 47 -1.55 16.47 18.24
C ARG A 47 -1.51 15.05 17.68
N ILE A 48 -0.54 14.74 16.81
CA ILE A 48 -0.32 13.38 16.29
C ILE A 48 -0.06 12.38 17.42
N VAL A 49 0.66 12.80 18.45
CA VAL A 49 1.03 11.94 19.59
C VAL A 49 -0.22 11.42 20.32
N ASP A 50 -1.29 12.22 20.33
CA ASP A 50 -2.56 11.88 20.97
C ASP A 50 -3.47 10.98 20.12
N THR A 51 -3.00 10.52 18.94
CA THR A 51 -3.78 9.65 18.06
C THR A 51 -3.41 8.19 18.31
N PRO A 52 -4.22 7.39 19.07
CA PRO A 52 -3.85 6.03 19.45
C PRO A 52 -3.62 5.08 18.27
N LEU A 53 -4.32 5.31 17.15
CA LEU A 53 -4.20 4.52 15.93
C LEU A 53 -2.82 4.62 15.28
N LEU A 54 -2.11 5.74 15.47
CA LEU A 54 -0.78 5.92 14.87
C LEU A 54 0.28 5.03 15.50
N VAL A 55 0.07 4.53 16.72
CA VAL A 55 0.95 3.53 17.35
C VAL A 55 0.96 2.22 16.56
N ALA A 56 -0.11 1.93 15.81
CA ALA A 56 -0.15 0.74 14.96
C ALA A 56 0.86 0.80 13.81
N LEU A 57 1.20 2.00 13.28
CA LEU A 57 2.13 2.13 12.16
C LEU A 57 3.53 1.60 12.50
N PRO A 58 4.22 2.08 13.55
CA PRO A 58 5.54 1.56 13.92
C PRO A 58 5.53 0.07 14.24
N LEU A 59 4.51 -0.42 14.92
CA LEU A 59 4.44 -1.81 15.36
C LEU A 59 4.19 -2.78 14.20
N PHE A 60 3.25 -2.50 13.30
CA PHE A 60 3.05 -3.33 12.11
C PHE A 60 4.24 -3.23 11.15
N THR A 61 4.81 -2.03 10.95
CA THR A 61 5.99 -1.86 10.09
C THR A 61 7.17 -2.66 10.63
N PHE A 62 7.45 -2.55 11.93
CA PHE A 62 8.50 -3.32 12.58
C PHE A 62 8.28 -4.84 12.43
N SER A 63 7.05 -5.30 12.67
CA SER A 63 6.69 -6.73 12.50
C SER A 63 6.93 -7.21 11.06
N GLY A 64 6.54 -6.40 10.07
CA GLY A 64 6.74 -6.71 8.67
C GLY A 64 8.21 -6.78 8.27
N TYR A 65 9.04 -5.84 8.73
CA TYR A 65 10.48 -5.86 8.51
C TYR A 65 11.12 -7.08 9.17
N LEU A 66 10.71 -7.43 10.39
CA LEU A 66 11.21 -8.62 11.10
C LEU A 66 10.90 -9.91 10.35
N LEU A 67 9.66 -10.05 9.85
CA LEU A 67 9.27 -11.19 9.00
C LEU A 67 10.04 -11.23 7.67
N SER A 68 10.48 -10.08 7.15
CA SER A 68 11.26 -10.02 5.91
C SER A 68 12.71 -10.47 6.08
N GLU A 69 13.28 -10.31 7.27
CA GLU A 69 14.63 -10.76 7.61
C GLU A 69 14.70 -12.27 7.94
N SER A 70 13.56 -12.90 8.14
CA SER A 70 13.45 -14.34 8.42
C SER A 70 13.15 -15.15 7.15
N ASN A 71 13.07 -16.48 7.28
CA ASN A 71 12.65 -17.38 6.19
C ASN A 71 11.13 -17.42 5.97
N THR A 72 10.36 -16.51 6.56
CA THR A 72 8.90 -16.41 6.39
C THR A 72 8.50 -16.38 4.92
N SER A 73 9.23 -15.62 4.09
CA SER A 73 8.97 -15.56 2.64
C SER A 73 9.03 -16.93 1.97
N THR A 74 10.01 -17.74 2.32
CA THR A 74 10.19 -19.10 1.78
C THR A 74 9.09 -20.04 2.28
N ARG A 75 8.74 -19.99 3.59
CA ARG A 75 7.67 -20.81 4.17
C ARG A 75 6.31 -20.49 3.55
N LEU A 76 5.97 -19.21 3.39
CA LEU A 76 4.73 -18.79 2.72
C LEU A 76 4.64 -19.29 1.28
N VAL A 77 5.72 -19.19 0.50
CA VAL A 77 5.76 -19.71 -0.86
C VAL A 77 5.56 -21.23 -0.87
N ASN A 78 6.21 -21.97 0.04
CA ASN A 78 6.05 -23.43 0.15
C ASN A 78 4.61 -23.83 0.50
N VAL A 79 3.96 -23.11 1.42
CA VAL A 79 2.54 -23.33 1.75
C VAL A 79 1.66 -23.07 0.52
N MET A 80 1.83 -21.94 -0.15
CA MET A 80 1.03 -21.62 -1.33
C MET A 80 1.29 -22.60 -2.48
N GLN A 81 2.54 -23.06 -2.66
CA GLN A 81 2.89 -24.04 -3.67
C GLN A 81 2.29 -25.41 -3.38
N SER A 82 2.24 -25.82 -2.11
CA SER A 82 1.60 -27.08 -1.73
C SER A 82 0.08 -27.06 -1.94
N LEU A 83 -0.56 -25.89 -1.75
CA LEU A 83 -2.01 -25.71 -1.90
C LEU A 83 -2.45 -25.49 -3.35
N PHE A 84 -1.71 -24.70 -4.13
CA PHE A 84 -2.14 -24.26 -5.47
C PHE A 84 -1.21 -24.68 -6.59
N GLY A 85 -0.06 -25.31 -6.30
CA GLY A 85 0.94 -25.69 -7.30
C GLY A 85 0.47 -26.77 -8.30
N PHE A 86 -0.64 -27.46 -8.00
CA PHE A 86 -1.26 -28.44 -8.92
C PHE A 86 -2.06 -27.79 -10.07
N LEU A 87 -2.41 -26.51 -9.94
CA LEU A 87 -3.15 -25.78 -10.96
C LEU A 87 -2.28 -25.59 -12.23
N PRO A 88 -2.91 -25.47 -13.41
CA PRO A 88 -2.20 -25.03 -14.62
C PRO A 88 -1.55 -23.67 -14.34
N SER A 89 -0.28 -23.50 -14.71
CA SER A 89 0.50 -22.29 -14.35
C SER A 89 0.50 -21.97 -12.85
N GLY A 90 0.33 -22.99 -11.99
CA GLY A 90 0.13 -22.86 -10.55
C GLY A 90 1.21 -22.03 -9.85
N LEU A 91 2.47 -22.14 -10.30
CA LEU A 91 3.57 -21.38 -9.73
C LEU A 91 3.39 -19.85 -9.88
N ALA A 92 2.80 -19.38 -10.99
CA ALA A 92 2.52 -17.96 -11.17
C ALA A 92 1.35 -17.49 -10.26
N ILE A 93 0.32 -18.33 -10.11
CA ILE A 93 -0.81 -18.06 -9.19
C ILE A 93 -0.29 -18.02 -7.75
N VAL A 94 0.54 -18.99 -7.37
CA VAL A 94 1.24 -19.02 -6.08
C VAL A 94 2.02 -17.74 -5.86
N ALA A 95 2.76 -17.27 -6.86
CA ALA A 95 3.54 -16.05 -6.75
C ALA A 95 2.66 -14.81 -6.51
N PHE A 96 1.51 -14.67 -7.19
CA PHE A 96 0.56 -13.59 -6.95
C PHE A 96 0.03 -13.60 -5.50
N ILE A 97 -0.43 -14.77 -5.03
CA ILE A 97 -1.00 -14.91 -3.70
C ILE A 97 0.07 -14.71 -2.62
N ALA A 98 1.24 -15.34 -2.78
CA ALA A 98 2.34 -15.20 -1.83
C ALA A 98 2.82 -13.74 -1.72
N CYS A 99 2.98 -13.04 -2.86
CA CYS A 99 3.32 -11.62 -2.85
C CYS A 99 2.24 -10.78 -2.17
N ALA A 100 0.96 -11.04 -2.42
CA ALA A 100 -0.13 -10.32 -1.78
C ALA A 100 -0.13 -10.51 -0.26
N LEU A 101 -0.02 -11.75 0.22
CA LEU A 101 0.04 -12.04 1.65
C LEU A 101 1.29 -11.45 2.32
N PHE A 102 2.45 -11.58 1.69
CA PHE A 102 3.68 -11.05 2.23
C PHE A 102 3.68 -9.52 2.28
N THR A 103 3.16 -8.87 1.23
CA THR A 103 3.03 -7.39 1.22
C THR A 103 2.03 -6.91 2.28
N ALA A 104 0.96 -7.65 2.52
CA ALA A 104 0.01 -7.32 3.58
C ALA A 104 0.68 -7.35 4.95
N LEU A 105 1.52 -8.35 5.21
CA LEU A 105 2.26 -8.49 6.47
C LEU A 105 3.37 -7.44 6.62
N THR A 106 4.10 -7.13 5.53
CA THR A 106 5.23 -6.19 5.58
C THR A 106 4.82 -4.73 5.42
N GLY A 107 3.65 -4.46 4.84
CA GLY A 107 3.17 -3.12 4.53
C GLY A 107 3.95 -2.38 3.44
N ALA A 108 4.99 -3.01 2.85
CA ALA A 108 5.90 -2.36 1.92
C ALA A 108 6.13 -3.17 0.65
N SER A 109 5.76 -2.61 -0.50
CA SER A 109 5.91 -3.26 -1.82
C SER A 109 7.37 -3.54 -2.18
N GLY A 110 8.28 -2.63 -1.84
CA GLY A 110 9.71 -2.77 -2.11
C GLY A 110 10.33 -3.96 -1.39
N VAL A 111 9.97 -4.16 -0.13
CA VAL A 111 10.42 -5.30 0.69
C VAL A 111 9.99 -6.63 0.04
N THR A 112 8.74 -6.70 -0.43
CA THR A 112 8.22 -7.87 -1.14
C THR A 112 8.99 -8.17 -2.43
N ILE A 113 9.28 -7.16 -3.24
CA ILE A 113 10.06 -7.34 -4.49
C ILE A 113 11.48 -7.85 -4.18
N VAL A 114 12.11 -7.32 -3.15
CA VAL A 114 13.48 -7.71 -2.77
C VAL A 114 13.51 -9.12 -2.20
N ALA A 115 12.65 -9.45 -1.23
CA ALA A 115 12.63 -10.74 -0.54
C ALA A 115 12.07 -11.85 -1.44
N LEU A 116 10.81 -11.74 -1.85
CA LEU A 116 10.16 -12.77 -2.67
C LEU A 116 10.68 -12.80 -4.10
N GLY A 117 11.11 -11.65 -4.64
CA GLY A 117 11.67 -11.60 -6.00
C GLY A 117 12.92 -12.45 -6.16
N ALA A 118 13.78 -12.50 -5.15
CA ALA A 118 14.97 -13.36 -5.17
C ALA A 118 14.63 -14.84 -5.21
N LEU A 119 13.53 -15.23 -4.58
CA LEU A 119 13.05 -16.62 -4.55
C LEU A 119 12.20 -16.97 -5.78
N LEU A 120 11.23 -16.12 -6.12
CA LEU A 120 10.25 -16.41 -7.16
C LEU A 120 10.80 -16.30 -8.59
N LEU A 121 11.71 -15.35 -8.86
CA LEU A 121 12.23 -15.15 -10.21
C LEU A 121 12.97 -16.37 -10.74
N PRO A 122 13.94 -16.99 -10.01
CA PRO A 122 14.55 -18.24 -10.42
C PRO A 122 13.55 -19.39 -10.52
N ALA A 123 12.63 -19.51 -9.56
CA ALA A 123 11.63 -20.58 -9.55
C ALA A 123 10.69 -20.50 -10.76
N LEU A 124 10.21 -19.33 -11.13
CA LEU A 124 9.37 -19.12 -12.31
C LEU A 124 10.11 -19.46 -13.61
N ARG A 125 11.39 -19.09 -13.73
CA ARG A 125 12.22 -19.44 -14.89
C ARG A 125 12.43 -20.95 -15.00
N GLN A 126 12.78 -21.62 -13.91
CA GLN A 126 12.90 -23.08 -13.86
C GLN A 126 11.57 -23.77 -14.14
N GLY A 127 10.45 -23.15 -13.74
CA GLY A 127 9.10 -23.60 -14.05
C GLY A 127 8.66 -23.36 -15.50
N GLY A 128 9.55 -22.89 -16.39
CA GLY A 128 9.28 -22.74 -17.82
C GLY A 128 8.64 -21.42 -18.24
N PHE A 129 8.51 -20.44 -17.33
CA PHE A 129 8.05 -19.11 -17.69
C PHE A 129 9.18 -18.27 -18.32
N SER A 130 8.85 -17.46 -19.33
CA SER A 130 9.82 -16.56 -19.93
C SER A 130 10.37 -15.56 -18.92
N GLU A 131 11.60 -15.12 -19.10
CA GLU A 131 12.24 -14.14 -18.23
C GLU A 131 11.44 -12.85 -18.14
N LYS A 132 10.96 -12.35 -19.28
CA LYS A 132 10.13 -11.14 -19.35
C LYS A 132 8.84 -11.30 -18.55
N PHE A 133 8.14 -12.43 -18.65
CA PHE A 133 6.92 -12.69 -17.87
C PHE A 133 7.23 -12.77 -16.37
N SER A 134 8.27 -13.52 -15.99
CA SER A 134 8.65 -13.72 -14.59
C SER A 134 9.04 -12.41 -13.91
N THR A 135 9.83 -11.58 -14.59
CA THR A 135 10.23 -10.27 -14.08
C THR A 135 9.03 -9.31 -13.96
N GLY A 136 8.16 -9.27 -14.98
CA GLY A 136 6.94 -8.48 -14.94
C GLY A 136 6.01 -8.90 -13.82
N LEU A 137 5.81 -10.23 -13.64
CA LEU A 137 4.99 -10.78 -12.57
C LEU A 137 5.50 -10.32 -11.19
N VAL A 138 6.78 -10.54 -10.88
CA VAL A 138 7.34 -10.22 -9.56
C VAL A 138 7.28 -8.72 -9.28
N THR A 139 7.60 -7.90 -10.28
CA THR A 139 7.57 -6.43 -10.13
C THR A 139 6.15 -5.90 -9.85
N THR A 140 5.14 -6.43 -10.53
CA THR A 140 3.75 -5.98 -10.36
C THR A 140 3.10 -6.57 -9.11
N SER A 141 3.44 -7.80 -8.75
CA SER A 141 2.86 -8.49 -7.58
C SER A 141 3.29 -7.89 -6.26
N GLY A 142 4.45 -7.20 -6.23
CA GLY A 142 4.99 -6.61 -5.01
C GLY A 142 4.06 -5.60 -4.32
N SER A 143 3.09 -5.01 -5.01
CA SER A 143 2.13 -4.07 -4.43
C SER A 143 0.73 -4.66 -4.22
N LEU A 144 0.49 -5.94 -4.57
CA LEU A 144 -0.85 -6.55 -4.50
C LEU A 144 -1.46 -6.53 -3.09
N GLY A 145 -0.68 -6.74 -2.07
CA GLY A 145 -1.16 -6.83 -0.69
C GLY A 145 -1.49 -5.50 -0.01
N LEU A 146 -1.28 -4.36 -0.66
CA LEU A 146 -1.57 -3.05 -0.05
C LEU A 146 -3.07 -2.82 0.26
N LEU A 147 -3.97 -3.62 -0.33
CA LEU A 147 -5.40 -3.63 -0.02
C LEU A 147 -5.80 -4.69 1.03
N LEU A 148 -4.86 -5.54 1.47
CA LEU A 148 -5.13 -6.61 2.42
C LEU A 148 -4.62 -6.23 3.81
N VAL A 149 -5.36 -6.61 4.83
CA VAL A 149 -5.05 -6.36 6.24
C VAL A 149 -3.95 -7.29 6.75
N PRO A 150 -3.07 -6.78 7.62
CA PRO A 150 -2.93 -5.41 8.14
C PRO A 150 -2.11 -4.50 7.19
N SER A 151 -2.76 -3.62 6.44
CA SER A 151 -2.08 -2.71 5.51
C SER A 151 -1.82 -1.35 6.16
N VAL A 152 -0.55 -0.97 6.28
CA VAL A 152 -0.14 0.34 6.81
C VAL A 152 -0.75 1.51 6.01
N PRO A 153 -0.78 1.49 4.66
CA PRO A 153 -1.45 2.53 3.88
C PRO A 153 -2.96 2.64 4.12
N LEU A 154 -3.68 1.51 4.33
CA LEU A 154 -5.10 1.55 4.67
C LEU A 154 -5.34 2.22 6.03
N ILE A 155 -4.50 1.89 7.02
CA ILE A 155 -4.56 2.53 8.35
C ILE A 155 -4.32 4.02 8.22
N LEU A 156 -3.27 4.41 7.48
CA LEU A 156 -2.93 5.82 7.30
C LEU A 156 -4.04 6.60 6.59
N TYR A 157 -4.62 6.03 5.52
CA TYR A 157 -5.80 6.63 4.87
C TYR A 157 -6.93 6.84 5.87
N GLY A 158 -7.26 5.80 6.65
CA GLY A 158 -8.32 5.85 7.64
C GLY A 158 -8.09 6.91 8.71
N VAL A 159 -6.86 7.04 9.21
CA VAL A 159 -6.48 8.06 10.20
C VAL A 159 -6.66 9.46 9.63
N ILE A 160 -6.16 9.72 8.42
CA ILE A 160 -6.26 11.04 7.77
C ILE A 160 -7.72 11.37 7.48
N ALA A 161 -8.46 10.44 6.88
CA ALA A 161 -9.84 10.66 6.48
C ALA A 161 -10.79 10.86 7.65
N GLN A 162 -10.56 10.21 8.81
CA GLN A 162 -11.35 10.40 10.03
C GLN A 162 -11.10 11.74 10.73
N GLN A 163 -9.97 12.41 10.44
CA GLN A 163 -9.70 13.74 10.99
C GLN A 163 -10.41 14.87 10.23
N ILE A 164 -10.95 14.54 9.04
CA ILE A 164 -11.64 15.49 8.18
C ILE A 164 -13.14 15.28 8.36
N ASP A 165 -13.84 16.27 8.88
CA ASP A 165 -15.30 16.20 9.02
C ASP A 165 -15.95 16.43 7.64
N VAL A 166 -16.43 15.35 7.05
CA VAL A 166 -17.17 15.35 5.78
C VAL A 166 -18.63 14.94 5.95
N GLY A 167 -19.12 14.82 7.21
CA GLY A 167 -20.47 14.41 7.53
C GLY A 167 -20.76 12.92 7.39
N GLU A 168 -19.82 12.11 6.88
CA GLU A 168 -19.94 10.66 6.76
C GLU A 168 -18.91 9.96 7.66
N SER A 169 -19.39 9.18 8.63
CA SER A 169 -18.54 8.43 9.54
C SER A 169 -18.29 7.01 9.02
N PHE A 170 -17.08 6.51 9.16
CA PHE A 170 -16.71 5.13 8.87
C PHE A 170 -15.66 4.64 9.87
N THR A 171 -15.51 3.33 9.96
CA THR A 171 -14.48 2.69 10.79
C THR A 171 -13.33 2.17 9.93
N ILE A 172 -12.12 2.08 10.50
CA ILE A 172 -10.99 1.47 9.81
C ILE A 172 -11.24 -0.02 9.52
N VAL A 173 -12.04 -0.67 10.35
CA VAL A 173 -12.49 -2.06 10.13
C VAL A 173 -13.28 -2.18 8.82
N GLN A 174 -14.16 -1.22 8.52
CA GLN A 174 -14.88 -1.18 7.24
C GLN A 174 -13.94 -1.01 6.06
N LEU A 175 -12.90 -0.18 6.18
CA LEU A 175 -11.85 -0.08 5.14
C LEU A 175 -11.13 -1.40 4.92
N PHE A 176 -10.86 -2.13 5.98
CA PHE A 176 -10.21 -3.41 5.92
C PHE A 176 -11.04 -4.44 5.15
N VAL A 177 -12.32 -4.52 5.46
CA VAL A 177 -13.27 -5.42 4.75
C VAL A 177 -13.44 -4.99 3.30
N ALA A 178 -13.52 -3.68 3.05
CA ALA A 178 -13.67 -3.11 1.72
C ALA A 178 -12.54 -3.51 0.74
N GLY A 179 -11.32 -3.70 1.22
CA GLY A 179 -10.17 -4.06 0.39
C GLY A 179 -10.16 -5.50 -0.11
N VAL A 180 -10.89 -6.41 0.54
CA VAL A 180 -10.82 -7.86 0.26
C VAL A 180 -11.33 -8.19 -1.14
N VAL A 181 -12.53 -7.76 -1.50
CA VAL A 181 -13.14 -8.07 -2.80
C VAL A 181 -12.35 -7.45 -3.97
N PRO A 182 -11.93 -6.17 -3.92
CA PRO A 182 -11.02 -5.59 -4.91
C PRO A 182 -9.72 -6.37 -5.10
N LEU A 183 -9.08 -6.80 -4.02
CA LEU A 183 -7.88 -7.63 -4.10
C LEU A 183 -8.18 -8.97 -4.79
N CYS A 184 -9.23 -9.68 -4.36
CA CYS A 184 -9.64 -10.94 -4.98
C CYS A 184 -9.91 -10.77 -6.48
N LEU A 185 -10.59 -9.70 -6.89
CA LEU A 185 -10.82 -9.38 -8.30
C LEU A 185 -9.49 -9.25 -9.07
N MET A 186 -8.52 -8.51 -8.53
CA MET A 186 -7.21 -8.33 -9.15
C MET A 186 -6.46 -9.66 -9.27
N LEU A 187 -6.45 -10.49 -8.22
CA LEU A 187 -5.83 -11.81 -8.23
C LEU A 187 -6.50 -12.76 -9.25
N VAL A 188 -7.83 -12.74 -9.32
CA VAL A 188 -8.57 -13.56 -10.29
C VAL A 188 -8.27 -13.14 -11.72
N LEU A 189 -8.29 -11.85 -12.03
CA LEU A 189 -8.01 -11.36 -13.38
C LEU A 189 -6.56 -11.66 -13.82
N LEU A 190 -5.59 -11.45 -12.94
CA LEU A 190 -4.17 -11.78 -13.21
C LEU A 190 -3.99 -13.30 -13.41
N SER A 191 -4.63 -14.10 -12.57
CA SER A 191 -4.58 -15.56 -12.67
C SER A 191 -5.25 -16.08 -13.94
N ALA A 192 -6.45 -15.56 -14.26
CA ALA A 192 -7.18 -15.93 -15.46
C ALA A 192 -6.39 -15.59 -16.75
N TRP A 193 -5.80 -14.39 -16.80
CA TRP A 193 -4.95 -14.00 -17.90
C TRP A 193 -3.70 -14.89 -18.02
N THR A 194 -3.07 -15.22 -16.91
CA THR A 194 -1.89 -16.10 -16.89
C THR A 194 -2.25 -17.48 -17.41
N LEU A 195 -3.38 -18.04 -16.97
CA LEU A 195 -3.91 -19.32 -17.46
C LEU A 195 -4.21 -19.28 -18.96
N TRP A 196 -4.83 -18.21 -19.42
CA TRP A 196 -5.15 -18.03 -20.84
C TRP A 196 -3.88 -17.92 -21.71
N LYS A 197 -2.91 -17.13 -21.26
CA LYS A 197 -1.64 -16.90 -21.98
C LYS A 197 -0.79 -18.17 -22.11
N HIS A 198 -0.84 -19.06 -21.13
CA HIS A 198 0.00 -20.29 -21.09
C HIS A 198 -0.79 -21.57 -21.36
N ARG A 199 -1.95 -21.49 -22.03
CA ARG A 199 -2.82 -22.64 -22.32
C ARG A 199 -2.15 -23.76 -23.12
N GLY A 200 -1.16 -23.47 -23.94
CA GLY A 200 -0.46 -24.45 -24.80
C GLY A 200 0.90 -24.88 -24.27
N GLY A 201 1.37 -24.36 -23.15
CA GLY A 201 2.70 -24.66 -22.60
C GLY A 201 2.70 -25.85 -21.64
N VAL A 202 3.74 -26.68 -21.72
CA VAL A 202 3.98 -27.73 -20.72
C VAL A 202 4.70 -27.11 -19.53
N ILE A 203 3.94 -26.45 -18.67
CA ILE A 203 4.46 -25.95 -17.39
C ILE A 203 4.39 -27.08 -16.37
N PRO A 204 5.49 -27.46 -15.71
CA PRO A 204 5.50 -28.49 -14.70
C PRO A 204 4.51 -28.17 -13.57
N ARG A 205 3.72 -29.16 -13.17
CA ARG A 205 2.76 -29.05 -12.05
C ARG A 205 3.31 -29.80 -10.86
N VAL A 206 3.16 -29.21 -9.68
CA VAL A 206 3.45 -29.94 -8.45
C VAL A 206 2.27 -30.87 -8.15
N ARG A 207 2.54 -32.14 -7.84
CA ARG A 207 1.49 -33.07 -7.45
C ARG A 207 0.95 -32.66 -6.07
N PHE A 208 -0.36 -32.49 -5.98
CA PHE A 208 -1.01 -32.25 -4.70
C PHE A 208 -0.94 -33.51 -3.85
N THR A 209 -0.38 -33.40 -2.66
CA THR A 209 -0.38 -34.46 -1.64
C THR A 209 -0.63 -33.85 -0.27
N TRP A 210 -1.53 -34.45 0.51
CA TRP A 210 -1.83 -33.98 1.86
C TRP A 210 -0.60 -33.99 2.78
N ALA A 211 0.35 -34.89 2.53
CA ALA A 211 1.61 -34.94 3.25
C ALA A 211 2.44 -33.64 3.05
N ASN A 212 2.56 -33.19 1.79
CA ASN A 212 3.29 -31.94 1.48
C ASN A 212 2.59 -30.72 2.08
N VAL A 213 1.25 -30.67 2.01
CA VAL A 213 0.47 -29.60 2.64
C VAL A 213 0.69 -29.60 4.16
N GLY A 214 0.59 -30.77 4.80
CA GLY A 214 0.83 -30.91 6.23
C GLY A 214 2.23 -30.48 6.65
N SER A 215 3.26 -30.91 5.90
CA SER A 215 4.65 -30.48 6.16
C SER A 215 4.83 -28.97 6.00
N ALA A 216 4.35 -28.37 4.90
CA ALA A 216 4.47 -26.95 4.67
C ALA A 216 3.73 -26.12 5.73
N LEU A 217 2.52 -26.56 6.14
CA LEU A 217 1.76 -25.91 7.22
C LEU A 217 2.46 -26.05 8.57
N TRP A 218 3.11 -27.20 8.82
CA TRP A 218 3.88 -27.41 10.05
C TRP A 218 5.12 -26.52 10.10
N ASP A 219 5.80 -26.32 8.97
CA ASP A 219 6.96 -25.44 8.89
C ASP A 219 6.56 -23.98 9.14
N ALA A 220 5.40 -23.55 8.62
CA ALA A 220 4.86 -22.20 8.77
C ALA A 220 3.85 -22.06 9.93
N ARG A 221 3.85 -22.97 10.90
CA ARG A 221 2.83 -23.05 11.96
C ARG A 221 2.73 -21.81 12.86
N TRP A 222 3.77 -21.02 12.91
CA TRP A 222 3.78 -19.79 13.71
C TRP A 222 3.41 -18.54 12.93
N GLU A 223 3.61 -18.53 11.60
CA GLU A 223 3.19 -17.39 10.77
C GLU A 223 1.72 -17.46 10.33
N ILE A 224 1.22 -18.68 10.06
CA ILE A 224 -0.16 -18.87 9.56
C ILE A 224 -1.20 -18.33 10.55
N PRO A 225 -1.12 -18.50 11.87
CA PRO A 225 -2.10 -17.95 12.79
C PRO A 225 -2.12 -16.43 12.84
N LEU A 226 -1.02 -15.75 12.49
CA LEU A 226 -0.85 -14.32 12.66
C LEU A 226 -1.96 -13.48 12.01
N PRO A 227 -2.25 -13.60 10.70
CA PRO A 227 -3.33 -12.84 10.09
C PRO A 227 -4.70 -13.16 10.69
N PHE A 228 -4.94 -14.39 11.10
CA PHE A 228 -6.22 -14.79 11.71
C PHE A 228 -6.39 -14.24 13.12
N VAL A 229 -5.33 -14.19 13.91
CA VAL A 229 -5.33 -13.60 15.26
C VAL A 229 -5.55 -12.10 15.17
N VAL A 230 -4.85 -11.42 14.25
CA VAL A 230 -5.01 -9.98 14.03
C VAL A 230 -6.41 -9.65 13.55
N LEU A 231 -6.85 -10.29 12.46
CA LEU A 231 -8.19 -10.05 11.90
C LEU A 231 -9.30 -10.47 12.84
N GLY A 232 -9.20 -11.67 13.40
CA GLY A 232 -10.19 -12.19 14.33
C GLY A 232 -10.32 -11.33 15.59
N GLY A 233 -9.20 -10.88 16.15
CA GLY A 233 -9.18 -10.02 17.32
C GLY A 233 -9.76 -8.63 17.06
N VAL A 234 -9.44 -8.03 15.92
CA VAL A 234 -9.97 -6.70 15.53
C VAL A 234 -11.45 -6.80 15.14
N PHE A 235 -11.86 -7.78 14.34
CA PHE A 235 -13.26 -7.92 13.91
C PHE A 235 -14.20 -8.34 15.03
N SER A 236 -13.73 -9.12 16.01
CA SER A 236 -14.53 -9.47 17.19
C SER A 236 -14.60 -8.35 18.23
N GLY A 237 -13.84 -7.24 18.04
CA GLY A 237 -13.79 -6.14 19.00
C GLY A 237 -12.97 -6.45 20.26
N VAL A 238 -12.26 -7.59 20.30
CA VAL A 238 -11.39 -7.98 21.44
C VAL A 238 -10.16 -7.07 21.50
N PHE A 239 -9.63 -6.67 20.35
CA PHE A 239 -8.47 -5.79 20.25
C PHE A 239 -8.82 -4.51 19.49
N ALA A 240 -8.38 -3.38 20.04
CA ALA A 240 -8.19 -2.18 19.22
C ALA A 240 -7.06 -2.41 18.20
N ILE A 241 -7.02 -1.66 17.10
CA ILE A 241 -6.01 -1.83 16.04
C ILE A 241 -4.59 -1.64 16.58
N SER A 242 -4.39 -0.69 17.50
CA SER A 242 -3.10 -0.47 18.18
C SER A 242 -2.69 -1.65 19.07
N GLU A 243 -3.65 -2.24 19.78
CA GLU A 243 -3.41 -3.44 20.61
C GLU A 243 -3.09 -4.65 19.74
N ALA A 244 -3.82 -4.84 18.64
CA ALA A 244 -3.53 -5.89 17.67
C ALA A 244 -2.12 -5.74 17.08
N ALA A 245 -1.67 -4.51 16.82
CA ALA A 245 -0.32 -4.24 16.37
C ALA A 245 0.74 -4.59 17.42
N ALA A 246 0.49 -4.26 18.69
CA ALA A 246 1.38 -4.61 19.80
C ALA A 246 1.48 -6.12 20.00
N VAL A 247 0.34 -6.82 19.99
CA VAL A 247 0.29 -8.28 20.05
C VAL A 247 1.06 -8.91 18.88
N THR A 248 0.87 -8.36 17.66
CA THR A 248 1.58 -8.81 16.45
C THR A 248 3.09 -8.65 16.61
N ALA A 249 3.56 -7.49 17.06
CA ALA A 249 4.99 -7.22 17.22
C ALA A 249 5.63 -8.17 18.24
N LEU A 250 5.00 -8.33 19.40
CA LEU A 250 5.47 -9.26 20.44
C LEU A 250 5.46 -10.71 19.95
N TYR A 251 4.39 -11.11 19.25
CA TYR A 251 4.27 -12.44 18.70
C TYR A 251 5.36 -12.74 17.67
N VAL A 252 5.61 -11.82 16.72
CA VAL A 252 6.63 -12.00 15.69
C VAL A 252 8.03 -12.03 16.29
N ILE A 253 8.35 -11.17 17.28
CA ILE A 253 9.62 -11.26 18.01
C ILE A 253 9.77 -12.65 18.62
N PHE A 254 8.74 -13.13 19.32
CA PHE A 254 8.79 -14.44 19.97
C PHE A 254 8.95 -15.57 18.95
N ALA A 255 8.20 -15.55 17.85
CA ALA A 255 8.26 -16.56 16.81
C ALA A 255 9.64 -16.61 16.14
N GLU A 256 10.17 -15.47 15.68
CA GLU A 256 11.39 -15.44 14.87
C GLU A 256 12.68 -15.51 15.68
N VAL A 257 12.68 -14.91 16.88
CA VAL A 257 13.89 -14.88 17.73
C VAL A 257 13.97 -16.10 18.66
N VAL A 258 12.83 -16.52 19.24
CA VAL A 258 12.85 -17.58 20.28
C VAL A 258 12.51 -18.96 19.71
N LEU A 259 11.45 -19.06 18.87
CA LEU A 259 10.98 -20.36 18.37
C LEU A 259 11.77 -20.81 17.13
N TYR A 260 11.83 -20.00 16.10
CA TYR A 260 12.59 -20.32 14.88
C TYR A 260 14.09 -20.04 15.01
N LYS A 261 14.47 -19.07 15.85
CA LYS A 261 15.87 -18.65 16.07
C LYS A 261 16.57 -18.20 14.79
N GLU A 262 15.80 -17.61 13.88
CA GLU A 262 16.30 -17.15 12.57
C GLU A 262 16.85 -15.73 12.62
N VAL A 263 16.35 -14.92 13.58
CA VAL A 263 16.79 -13.54 13.77
C VAL A 263 17.54 -13.43 15.09
N THR A 264 18.76 -12.92 15.03
CA THR A 264 19.58 -12.67 16.21
C THR A 264 19.18 -11.35 16.89
N VAL A 265 19.51 -11.21 18.19
CA VAL A 265 19.26 -9.94 18.93
C VAL A 265 19.95 -8.75 18.28
N LYS A 266 21.11 -8.95 17.63
CA LYS A 266 21.80 -7.90 16.89
C LYS A 266 21.03 -7.47 15.64
N GLN A 267 20.49 -8.42 14.87
CA GLN A 267 19.64 -8.14 13.72
C GLN A 267 18.33 -7.49 14.14
N LEU A 268 17.75 -7.90 15.28
CA LEU A 268 16.56 -7.23 15.82
C LEU A 268 16.77 -5.73 16.03
N GLY A 269 17.96 -5.34 16.50
CA GLY A 269 18.33 -3.93 16.65
C GLY A 269 18.39 -3.18 15.31
N SER A 270 19.00 -3.78 14.28
CA SER A 270 19.04 -3.16 12.94
C SER A 270 17.66 -3.05 12.30
N VAL A 271 16.84 -4.09 12.40
CA VAL A 271 15.44 -4.08 11.93
C VAL A 271 14.63 -2.99 12.63
N ALA A 272 14.80 -2.83 13.95
CA ALA A 272 14.14 -1.76 14.68
C ALA A 272 14.52 -0.38 14.17
N VAL A 273 15.81 -0.14 13.93
CA VAL A 273 16.30 1.13 13.39
C VAL A 273 15.74 1.38 11.99
N GLU A 274 15.83 0.41 11.08
CA GLU A 274 15.35 0.57 9.69
C GLU A 274 13.85 0.83 9.62
N SER A 275 13.06 0.07 10.37
CA SER A 275 11.61 0.26 10.42
C SER A 275 11.23 1.61 11.04
N MET A 276 11.92 2.04 12.11
CA MET A 276 11.66 3.33 12.76
C MET A 276 12.11 4.52 11.92
N VAL A 277 13.15 4.42 11.12
CA VAL A 277 13.53 5.46 10.15
C VAL A 277 12.42 5.67 9.12
N MET A 278 11.86 4.58 8.59
CA MET A 278 10.73 4.66 7.65
C MET A 278 9.50 5.30 8.30
N VAL A 279 9.10 4.80 9.47
CA VAL A 279 7.91 5.31 10.19
C VAL A 279 8.11 6.75 10.63
N GLY A 280 9.30 7.11 11.13
CA GLY A 280 9.62 8.48 11.52
C GLY A 280 9.47 9.46 10.36
N GLY A 281 9.89 9.07 9.15
CA GLY A 281 9.66 9.86 7.95
C GLY A 281 8.17 10.05 7.65
N ILE A 282 7.36 8.99 7.75
CA ILE A 282 5.91 9.04 7.53
C ILE A 282 5.24 9.95 8.57
N LEU A 283 5.55 9.78 9.85
CA LEU A 283 4.97 10.58 10.93
C LEU A 283 5.36 12.06 10.84
N LEU A 284 6.60 12.36 10.44
CA LEU A 284 7.05 13.73 10.25
C LEU A 284 6.27 14.41 9.11
N ILE A 285 6.13 13.74 7.97
CA ILE A 285 5.36 14.26 6.84
C ILE A 285 3.90 14.44 7.25
N LEU A 286 3.31 13.45 7.94
CA LEU A 286 1.91 13.50 8.39
C LEU A 286 1.67 14.71 9.30
N GLY A 287 2.54 14.96 10.29
CA GLY A 287 2.36 16.05 11.22
C GLY A 287 2.39 17.43 10.57
N ILE A 288 3.33 17.61 9.68
CA ILE A 288 3.45 18.87 8.94
C ILE A 288 2.27 19.04 7.97
N ALA A 289 1.84 17.96 7.33
CA ALA A 289 0.73 18.01 6.38
C ALA A 289 -0.61 18.27 7.07
N LEU A 290 -0.81 17.84 8.33
CA LEU A 290 -2.00 18.22 9.09
C LEU A 290 -2.08 19.74 9.31
N GLY A 291 -0.94 20.36 9.66
CA GLY A 291 -0.87 21.82 9.72
C GLY A 291 -1.18 22.49 8.37
N PHE A 292 -0.64 21.95 7.27
CA PHE A 292 -0.94 22.43 5.92
C PHE A 292 -2.41 22.22 5.55
N THR A 293 -3.01 21.09 5.92
CA THR A 293 -4.43 20.79 5.69
C THR A 293 -5.32 21.80 6.42
N ASN A 294 -5.02 22.11 7.67
CA ASN A 294 -5.80 23.09 8.42
C ASN A 294 -5.77 24.46 7.73
N TYR A 295 -4.61 24.89 7.25
CA TYR A 295 -4.54 26.11 6.45
C TYR A 295 -5.41 26.03 5.18
N LEU A 296 -5.37 24.90 4.46
CA LEU A 296 -6.18 24.74 3.24
C LEU A 296 -7.69 24.73 3.53
N VAL A 297 -8.10 24.17 4.67
CA VAL A 297 -9.50 24.16 5.12
C VAL A 297 -9.94 25.56 5.50
N ASP A 298 -9.14 26.30 6.29
CA ASP A 298 -9.41 27.68 6.68
C ASP A 298 -9.48 28.63 5.47
N ALA A 299 -8.66 28.38 4.46
CA ALA A 299 -8.67 29.11 3.19
C ALA A 299 -9.75 28.63 2.21
N GLU A 300 -10.64 27.72 2.63
CA GLU A 300 -11.74 27.14 1.83
C GLU A 300 -11.29 26.53 0.49
N VAL A 301 -10.02 26.09 0.40
CA VAL A 301 -9.45 25.54 -0.83
C VAL A 301 -10.23 24.32 -1.35
N PRO A 302 -10.62 23.33 -0.49
CA PRO A 302 -11.41 22.20 -0.96
C PRO A 302 -12.77 22.60 -1.56
N GLN A 303 -13.43 23.59 -0.94
CA GLN A 303 -14.72 24.11 -1.41
C GLN A 303 -14.58 24.84 -2.76
N GLN A 304 -13.54 25.67 -2.91
CA GLN A 304 -13.24 26.35 -4.16
C GLN A 304 -12.89 25.37 -5.28
N LEU A 305 -12.12 24.33 -4.96
CA LEU A 305 -11.84 23.23 -5.90
C LEU A 305 -13.13 22.53 -6.32
N MET A 306 -14.01 22.20 -5.39
CA MET A 306 -15.29 21.57 -5.66
C MET A 306 -16.15 22.42 -6.61
N VAL A 307 -16.33 23.72 -6.33
CA VAL A 307 -17.10 24.64 -7.16
C VAL A 307 -16.48 24.74 -8.58
N SER A 308 -15.16 24.89 -8.64
CA SER A 308 -14.44 24.95 -9.93
C SER A 308 -14.60 23.65 -10.71
N MET A 309 -14.48 22.51 -10.06
CA MET A 309 -14.63 21.20 -10.70
C MET A 309 -16.05 20.96 -11.18
N GLN A 310 -17.08 21.31 -10.39
CA GLN A 310 -18.49 21.18 -10.77
C GLN A 310 -18.89 22.05 -11.96
N THR A 311 -18.16 23.14 -12.19
CA THR A 311 -18.35 23.98 -13.38
C THR A 311 -18.01 23.23 -14.67
N TYR A 312 -16.96 22.41 -14.67
CA TYR A 312 -16.49 21.66 -15.82
C TYR A 312 -16.95 20.20 -15.84
N ILE A 313 -17.09 19.58 -14.66
CA ILE A 313 -17.40 18.17 -14.50
C ILE A 313 -18.70 18.03 -13.71
N LYS A 314 -19.80 17.80 -14.43
CA LYS A 314 -21.15 17.74 -13.82
C LYS A 314 -21.55 16.34 -13.35
N SER A 315 -20.80 15.31 -13.69
CA SER A 315 -21.16 13.92 -13.37
C SER A 315 -20.16 13.26 -12.41
N PRO A 316 -20.61 12.45 -11.44
CA PRO A 316 -19.73 11.64 -10.59
C PRO A 316 -18.79 10.75 -11.43
N LEU A 317 -19.26 10.19 -12.55
CA LEU A 317 -18.45 9.35 -13.42
C LEU A 317 -17.28 10.13 -14.05
N GLY A 318 -17.53 11.36 -14.47
CA GLY A 318 -16.48 12.24 -15.00
C GLY A 318 -15.44 12.60 -13.94
N PHE A 319 -15.89 12.85 -12.69
CA PHE A 319 -15.00 13.07 -11.57
C PHE A 319 -14.14 11.83 -11.28
N LEU A 320 -14.72 10.65 -11.25
CA LEU A 320 -13.99 9.39 -11.03
C LEU A 320 -12.95 9.13 -12.12
N LEU A 321 -13.25 9.48 -13.38
CA LEU A 321 -12.27 9.37 -14.48
C LEU A 321 -11.07 10.29 -14.25
N LEU A 322 -11.33 11.56 -13.94
CA LEU A 322 -10.26 12.54 -13.67
C LEU A 322 -9.45 12.10 -12.43
N LEU A 323 -10.14 11.66 -11.38
CA LEU A 323 -9.51 11.14 -10.17
C LEU A 323 -8.55 9.99 -10.48
N ASN A 324 -8.97 9.00 -11.28
CA ASN A 324 -8.12 7.88 -11.67
C ASN A 324 -6.87 8.35 -12.44
N ILE A 325 -7.04 9.25 -13.41
CA ILE A 325 -5.90 9.80 -14.18
C ILE A 325 -4.93 10.52 -13.26
N LEU A 326 -5.44 11.36 -12.35
CA LEU A 326 -4.64 12.10 -11.39
C LEU A 326 -3.88 11.15 -10.45
N LEU A 327 -4.59 10.19 -9.86
CA LEU A 327 -3.99 9.26 -8.90
C LEU A 327 -2.99 8.30 -9.55
N LEU A 328 -3.21 7.88 -10.80
CA LEU A 328 -2.23 7.09 -11.56
C LEU A 328 -0.96 7.90 -11.84
N ALA A 329 -1.11 9.18 -12.26
CA ALA A 329 0.03 10.06 -12.48
C ALA A 329 0.82 10.30 -11.19
N LEU A 330 0.12 10.57 -10.09
CA LEU A 330 0.74 10.72 -8.76
C LEU A 330 1.42 9.45 -8.30
N GLY A 331 0.77 8.28 -8.44
CA GLY A 331 1.33 6.99 -8.07
C GLY A 331 2.55 6.59 -8.89
N ALA A 332 2.69 7.13 -10.12
CA ALA A 332 3.90 6.96 -10.90
C ALA A 332 5.09 7.81 -10.39
N MET A 333 4.83 8.87 -9.62
CA MET A 333 5.84 9.85 -9.20
C MET A 333 6.08 9.88 -7.69
N LEU A 334 5.05 9.66 -6.89
CA LEU A 334 5.09 9.76 -5.43
C LEU A 334 5.01 8.39 -4.76
N ASP A 335 5.58 8.29 -3.58
CA ASP A 335 5.28 7.18 -2.69
C ASP A 335 3.85 7.29 -2.11
N ILE A 336 3.30 6.14 -1.69
CA ILE A 336 1.89 6.05 -1.25
C ILE A 336 1.63 6.86 0.02
N PHE A 337 2.61 6.96 0.91
CA PHE A 337 2.45 7.65 2.17
C PHE A 337 2.38 9.17 1.94
N SER A 338 3.31 9.70 1.15
CA SER A 338 3.31 11.11 0.74
C SER A 338 2.04 11.48 -0.04
N ALA A 339 1.62 10.62 -0.97
CA ALA A 339 0.41 10.84 -1.74
C ALA A 339 -0.85 10.85 -0.86
N LEU A 340 -0.98 9.93 0.09
CA LEU A 340 -2.10 9.88 1.03
C LEU A 340 -2.18 11.17 1.86
N VAL A 341 -1.07 11.56 2.44
CA VAL A 341 -1.00 12.70 3.36
C VAL A 341 -1.36 14.02 2.68
N ILE A 342 -0.96 14.20 1.42
CA ILE A 342 -1.22 15.44 0.66
C ILE A 342 -2.61 15.42 0.02
N MET A 343 -2.96 14.31 -0.61
CA MET A 343 -4.12 14.30 -1.51
C MET A 343 -5.42 13.93 -0.83
N VAL A 344 -5.40 13.13 0.24
CA VAL A 344 -6.65 12.75 0.93
C VAL A 344 -7.37 13.98 1.49
N PRO A 345 -6.70 14.93 2.17
CA PRO A 345 -7.38 16.13 2.66
C PRO A 345 -8.00 16.99 1.57
N LEU A 346 -7.40 17.01 0.38
CA LEU A 346 -7.92 17.79 -0.75
C LEU A 346 -9.05 17.07 -1.48
N LEU A 347 -8.89 15.77 -1.69
CA LEU A 347 -9.80 14.98 -2.53
C LEU A 347 -11.03 14.48 -1.78
N LEU A 348 -10.93 14.19 -0.48
CA LEU A 348 -12.02 13.60 0.28
C LEU A 348 -13.26 14.50 0.35
N PRO A 349 -13.17 15.80 0.70
CA PRO A 349 -14.34 16.68 0.71
C PRO A 349 -14.98 16.82 -0.69
N VAL A 350 -14.14 16.90 -1.73
CA VAL A 350 -14.61 16.99 -3.12
C VAL A 350 -15.33 15.71 -3.53
N ALA A 351 -14.76 14.54 -3.22
CA ALA A 351 -15.35 13.25 -3.57
C ALA A 351 -16.71 13.03 -2.88
N VAL A 352 -16.82 13.36 -1.59
CA VAL A 352 -18.08 13.31 -0.86
C VAL A 352 -19.11 14.27 -1.47
N GLY A 353 -18.69 15.45 -1.91
CA GLY A 353 -19.55 16.39 -2.64
C GLY A 353 -20.09 15.86 -3.98
N TYR A 354 -19.42 14.85 -4.58
CA TYR A 354 -19.94 14.08 -5.73
C TYR A 354 -20.72 12.81 -5.31
N GLY A 355 -20.99 12.60 -4.02
CA GLY A 355 -21.68 11.44 -3.50
C GLY A 355 -20.84 10.15 -3.45
N ILE A 356 -19.51 10.29 -3.39
CA ILE A 356 -18.60 9.14 -3.28
C ILE A 356 -18.30 8.89 -1.81
N HIS A 357 -18.64 7.70 -1.32
CA HIS A 357 -18.42 7.31 0.05
C HIS A 357 -16.90 7.29 0.41
N PRO A 358 -16.48 7.77 1.60
CA PRO A 358 -15.08 7.82 2.00
C PRO A 358 -14.35 6.48 1.90
N VAL A 359 -15.00 5.37 2.28
CA VAL A 359 -14.44 4.02 2.18
C VAL A 359 -14.15 3.66 0.72
N HIS A 360 -15.08 3.96 -0.19
CA HIS A 360 -14.91 3.71 -1.62
C HIS A 360 -13.75 4.52 -2.20
N LEU A 361 -13.66 5.81 -1.84
CA LEU A 361 -12.54 6.65 -2.23
C LEU A 361 -11.20 6.06 -1.76
N GLY A 362 -11.11 5.58 -0.53
CA GLY A 362 -9.89 4.97 0.00
C GLY A 362 -9.44 3.75 -0.80
N ILE A 363 -10.37 2.90 -1.18
CA ILE A 363 -10.07 1.73 -2.02
C ILE A 363 -9.65 2.15 -3.43
N ILE A 364 -10.34 3.12 -4.05
CA ILE A 364 -9.94 3.67 -5.35
C ILE A 364 -8.55 4.29 -5.26
N PHE A 365 -8.28 5.06 -4.23
CA PHE A 365 -6.98 5.71 -4.02
C PHE A 365 -5.85 4.68 -3.97
N LEU A 366 -5.96 3.70 -3.08
CA LEU A 366 -4.92 2.67 -2.90
C LEU A 366 -4.79 1.77 -4.14
N ALA A 367 -5.88 1.46 -4.82
CA ALA A 367 -5.85 0.69 -6.06
C ALA A 367 -5.12 1.44 -7.18
N ASN A 368 -5.32 2.75 -7.30
CA ASN A 368 -4.59 3.60 -8.25
C ASN A 368 -3.10 3.69 -7.94
N MET A 369 -2.76 3.99 -6.68
CA MET A 369 -1.36 4.09 -6.24
C MET A 369 -0.60 2.80 -6.50
N LYS A 370 -1.23 1.66 -6.22
CA LYS A 370 -0.69 0.34 -6.48
C LYS A 370 -0.36 0.10 -7.96
N VAL A 371 -1.24 0.52 -8.88
CA VAL A 371 -0.99 0.44 -10.33
C VAL A 371 0.06 1.47 -10.73
N GLY A 372 0.02 2.67 -10.19
CA GLY A 372 1.01 3.73 -10.39
C GLY A 372 2.44 3.30 -10.09
N TYR A 373 2.64 2.46 -9.09
CA TYR A 373 3.98 1.98 -8.66
C TYR A 373 4.77 1.23 -9.73
N PHE A 374 4.14 0.71 -10.76
CA PHE A 374 4.82 0.11 -11.91
C PHE A 374 4.40 0.75 -13.24
N THR A 375 3.88 1.98 -13.17
CA THR A 375 3.54 2.80 -14.33
C THR A 375 4.67 3.77 -14.67
N PRO A 376 5.09 3.88 -15.95
CA PRO A 376 6.03 4.92 -16.37
C PRO A 376 5.50 6.33 -16.04
N PRO A 377 6.35 7.36 -15.80
CA PRO A 377 7.80 7.39 -16.08
C PRO A 377 8.70 6.90 -14.93
N VAL A 378 8.23 6.99 -13.68
CA VAL A 378 9.08 6.64 -12.53
C VAL A 378 8.72 5.24 -12.02
N GLY A 379 7.58 5.09 -11.33
CA GLY A 379 7.13 3.82 -10.78
C GLY A 379 8.10 3.22 -9.76
N MET A 380 7.86 3.43 -8.48
CA MET A 380 8.79 3.01 -7.42
C MET A 380 9.20 1.53 -7.52
N ASN A 381 8.24 0.64 -7.79
CA ASN A 381 8.51 -0.80 -7.94
C ASN A 381 9.43 -1.10 -9.12
N LEU A 382 9.39 -0.30 -10.19
CA LEU A 382 10.26 -0.47 -11.35
C LEU A 382 11.72 -0.14 -11.00
N PHE A 383 11.96 0.91 -10.20
CA PHE A 383 13.30 1.24 -9.73
C PHE A 383 13.85 0.16 -8.80
N ILE A 384 13.06 -0.29 -7.84
CA ILE A 384 13.46 -1.35 -6.92
C ILE A 384 13.77 -2.64 -7.69
N ALA A 385 12.92 -3.02 -8.63
CA ALA A 385 13.13 -4.19 -9.50
C ALA A 385 14.36 -4.02 -10.41
N SER A 386 14.57 -2.82 -10.97
CA SER A 386 15.75 -2.50 -11.80
C SER A 386 17.04 -2.72 -11.02
N TYR A 387 17.11 -2.15 -9.82
CA TYR A 387 18.27 -2.31 -8.94
C TYR A 387 18.45 -3.78 -8.50
N ARG A 388 17.36 -4.43 -8.06
CA ARG A 388 17.39 -5.79 -7.52
C ARG A 388 17.75 -6.84 -8.57
N PHE A 389 17.15 -6.74 -9.76
CA PHE A 389 17.32 -7.73 -10.83
C PHE A 389 18.39 -7.34 -11.86
N LYS A 390 19.04 -6.18 -11.68
CA LYS A 390 20.05 -5.62 -12.59
C LYS A 390 19.53 -5.54 -14.04
N LYS A 391 18.29 -5.06 -14.20
CA LYS A 391 17.60 -4.91 -15.47
C LYS A 391 17.38 -3.44 -15.82
N PRO A 392 17.53 -3.03 -17.08
CA PRO A 392 17.22 -1.66 -17.50
C PRO A 392 15.71 -1.38 -17.38
N LEU A 393 15.36 -0.14 -17.01
CA LEU A 393 13.96 0.27 -16.81
C LEU A 393 13.07 0.02 -18.03
N LEU A 394 13.58 0.23 -19.25
CA LEU A 394 12.83 0.00 -20.50
C LEU A 394 12.41 -1.49 -20.66
N GLU A 395 13.26 -2.42 -20.24
CA GLU A 395 12.91 -3.86 -20.25
C GLU A 395 11.80 -4.12 -19.23
N LEU A 396 11.87 -3.52 -18.04
CA LEU A 396 10.85 -3.64 -17.01
C LEU A 396 9.51 -3.02 -17.43
N TYR A 397 9.51 -1.85 -18.08
CA TYR A 397 8.28 -1.27 -18.63
C TYR A 397 7.59 -2.23 -19.58
N SER A 398 8.37 -2.83 -20.50
CA SER A 398 7.80 -3.79 -21.44
C SER A 398 7.34 -5.09 -20.79
N ALA A 399 7.96 -5.48 -19.67
CA ALA A 399 7.62 -6.68 -18.91
C ALA A 399 6.34 -6.49 -18.06
N THR A 400 6.17 -5.30 -17.47
CA THR A 400 5.02 -4.99 -16.61
C THR A 400 3.79 -4.54 -17.37
N LEU A 401 3.93 -4.04 -18.61
CA LEU A 401 2.83 -3.51 -19.41
C LEU A 401 1.61 -4.44 -19.52
N PRO A 402 1.73 -5.74 -19.81
CA PRO A 402 0.56 -6.62 -19.88
C PRO A 402 -0.19 -6.74 -18.56
N PHE A 403 0.55 -6.80 -17.44
CA PHE A 403 -0.03 -6.85 -16.09
C PHE A 403 -0.71 -5.53 -15.75
N MET A 404 -0.11 -4.41 -16.14
CA MET A 404 -0.67 -3.08 -15.96
C MET A 404 -2.02 -2.95 -16.66
N LEU A 405 -2.14 -3.39 -17.91
CA LEU A 405 -3.40 -3.33 -18.66
C LEU A 405 -4.52 -4.11 -17.97
N ILE A 406 -4.21 -5.29 -17.43
CA ILE A 406 -5.19 -6.10 -16.69
C ILE A 406 -5.60 -5.42 -15.39
N LEU A 407 -4.63 -4.86 -14.68
CA LEU A 407 -4.91 -4.16 -13.42
C LEU A 407 -5.62 -2.82 -13.66
N LEU A 408 -5.44 -2.17 -14.80
CA LEU A 408 -6.26 -1.02 -15.20
C LEU A 408 -7.72 -1.41 -15.46
N VAL A 409 -7.97 -2.59 -16.02
CA VAL A 409 -9.35 -3.13 -16.14
C VAL A 409 -9.93 -3.40 -14.76
N ALA A 410 -9.16 -4.04 -13.86
CA ALA A 410 -9.60 -4.23 -12.48
C ALA A 410 -9.89 -2.90 -11.77
N LEU A 411 -9.02 -1.91 -11.94
CA LEU A 411 -9.17 -0.57 -11.40
C LEU A 411 -10.45 0.10 -11.90
N ALA A 412 -10.72 0.03 -13.21
CA ALA A 412 -11.97 0.55 -13.78
C ALA A 412 -13.19 -0.14 -13.18
N MET A 413 -13.17 -1.46 -13.03
CA MET A 413 -14.26 -2.20 -12.36
C MET A 413 -14.43 -1.73 -10.91
N ILE A 414 -13.36 -1.62 -10.15
CA ILE A 414 -13.40 -1.16 -8.76
C ILE A 414 -13.96 0.26 -8.67
N THR A 415 -13.52 1.15 -9.53
CA THR A 415 -13.91 2.57 -9.53
C THR A 415 -15.39 2.76 -9.87
N TYR A 416 -15.88 2.07 -10.92
CA TYR A 416 -17.23 2.30 -11.44
C TYR A 416 -18.30 1.34 -10.90
N ILE A 417 -17.90 0.35 -10.09
CA ILE A 417 -18.82 -0.59 -9.43
C ILE A 417 -18.62 -0.49 -7.91
N PRO A 418 -19.25 0.51 -7.24
CA PRO A 418 -19.06 0.76 -5.81
C PRO A 418 -19.34 -0.46 -4.92
N VAL A 419 -20.23 -1.33 -5.34
CA VAL A 419 -20.56 -2.58 -4.62
C VAL A 419 -19.32 -3.44 -4.38
N LEU A 420 -18.29 -3.38 -5.22
CA LEU A 420 -17.06 -4.16 -5.00
C LEU A 420 -16.28 -3.73 -3.74
N SER A 421 -16.39 -2.47 -3.32
CA SER A 421 -15.77 -1.96 -2.11
C SER A 421 -16.75 -1.72 -0.96
N LEU A 422 -18.04 -1.57 -1.25
CA LEU A 422 -19.09 -1.28 -0.25
C LEU A 422 -20.03 -2.49 -0.01
N TRP A 423 -19.62 -3.69 -0.41
CA TRP A 423 -20.43 -4.92 -0.34
C TRP A 423 -20.87 -5.32 1.07
N HIS A 424 -20.26 -4.77 2.09
CA HIS A 424 -20.45 -5.07 3.51
C HIS A 424 -21.19 -3.95 4.28
N MET A 425 -21.58 -2.88 3.56
CA MET A 425 -22.25 -1.70 4.12
C MET A 425 -23.73 -1.67 3.79
#